data_cce98595620ee76e4bcef5c350bf0821
#
_entry.id   cce98595620ee76e4bcef5c350bf0821
#
_cell.length_a   1.000
_cell.length_b   1.000
_cell.length_c   1.000
_cell.angle_alpha   90.00
_cell.angle_beta   90.00
_cell.angle_gamma   90.00
#
_symmetry.space_group_name_H-M   'P 1'
#
loop_
_entity.id
_entity.type
_entity.pdbx_description
1 polymer ?
#
loop_
_entity_poly.entity_id
_entity_poly.type
_entity_poly.pdbx_seq_one_letter_code
_entity_poly.pdbx_strand_id
1 'polypeptide(L)'
;GNYANVIQGHDNINDVINSPEPYLSRLIGRYGNRIANGRFQLHGKEYYLPINNGPNSLHGGKKGFNVKVWDAELMNNQSLVLHYVSSYGEEGFSGELKTTVIYTFNDDNEFIIDYLACTNKKTIINLTHHAFFSLAGIANPTPTIDTLECELNADFYIPIDETSIPTGEILKVEGTPFDFRKPVAIGKRINDDDNEQLKNGSGYDHCYVLNKKEE
;
A
#
# COMPACT_ATOMS: atom_id res chain seq x y z
N GLY A 1 25.22 18.83 -0.80
CA GLY A 1 24.70 17.56 -0.25
C GLY A 1 24.78 16.46 -1.31
N ASN A 2 24.98 15.24 -0.87
CA ASN A 2 24.96 14.10 -1.78
C ASN A 2 23.51 13.67 -1.99
N TYR A 3 23.10 13.48 -3.24
CA TYR A 3 21.81 12.88 -3.57
C TYR A 3 21.92 11.36 -3.51
N ALA A 4 20.91 10.71 -2.98
CA ALA A 4 20.79 9.24 -2.98
C ALA A 4 19.37 8.85 -3.38
N ASN A 5 19.25 7.73 -4.09
CA ASN A 5 17.93 7.14 -4.34
C ASN A 5 17.41 6.52 -3.03
N VAL A 6 16.21 6.91 -2.64
CA VAL A 6 15.55 6.47 -1.39
C VAL A 6 14.35 5.55 -1.64
N ILE A 7 14.01 5.27 -2.89
CA ILE A 7 12.94 4.33 -3.26
C ILE A 7 13.57 3.07 -3.85
N GLN A 8 13.28 1.92 -3.24
CA GLN A 8 13.73 0.64 -3.79
C GLN A 8 13.00 0.32 -5.08
N GLY A 9 13.73 -0.22 -6.05
CA GLY A 9 13.20 -0.58 -7.37
C GLY A 9 14.09 -1.59 -8.06
N HIS A 10 13.84 -1.80 -9.33
CA HIS A 10 14.61 -2.68 -10.20
C HIS A 10 15.30 -1.91 -11.31
N ASP A 11 16.48 -2.35 -11.72
CA ASP A 11 17.27 -1.70 -12.76
C ASP A 11 16.78 -2.02 -14.17
N ASN A 12 16.06 -3.12 -14.34
CA ASN A 12 15.59 -3.56 -15.65
C ASN A 12 14.32 -4.41 -15.57
N ILE A 13 13.66 -4.62 -16.72
CA ILE A 13 12.39 -5.34 -16.81
C ILE A 13 12.49 -6.82 -16.41
N ASN A 14 13.63 -7.47 -16.60
CA ASN A 14 13.79 -8.87 -16.23
C ASN A 14 13.79 -9.02 -14.70
N ASP A 15 14.41 -8.10 -14.00
CA ASP A 15 14.37 -8.08 -12.51
C ASP A 15 12.96 -7.78 -12.01
N VAL A 16 12.23 -6.93 -12.72
CA VAL A 16 10.81 -6.67 -12.46
C VAL A 16 9.97 -7.93 -12.57
N ILE A 17 10.15 -8.72 -13.64
CA ILE A 17 9.37 -9.94 -13.93
C ILE A 17 9.71 -11.05 -12.93
N ASN A 18 10.98 -11.18 -12.55
CA ASN A 18 11.48 -12.25 -11.70
C ASN A 18 11.59 -11.85 -10.21
N SER A 19 11.07 -10.68 -9.83
CA SER A 19 11.13 -10.21 -8.45
C SER A 19 10.42 -11.18 -7.50
N PRO A 20 11.07 -11.57 -6.39
CA PRO A 20 10.39 -12.31 -5.32
C PRO A 20 9.36 -11.46 -4.57
N GLU A 21 9.50 -10.11 -4.66
CA GLU A 21 8.54 -9.15 -4.09
C GLU A 21 7.68 -8.55 -5.23
N PRO A 22 6.46 -9.08 -5.43
CA PRO A 22 5.63 -8.71 -6.58
C PRO A 22 5.05 -7.30 -6.50
N TYR A 23 5.16 -6.64 -5.34
CA TYR A 23 4.57 -5.33 -5.10
C TYR A 23 5.60 -4.19 -5.01
N LEU A 24 6.90 -4.51 -5.11
CA LEU A 24 7.97 -3.54 -4.95
C LEU A 24 7.79 -2.32 -5.86
N SER A 25 7.46 -1.18 -5.25
CA SER A 25 7.24 0.11 -5.91
C SER A 25 6.23 0.08 -7.07
N ARG A 26 5.13 -0.69 -6.90
CA ARG A 26 4.09 -0.87 -7.90
C ARG A 26 2.82 -0.09 -7.58
N LEU A 27 2.06 0.22 -8.63
CA LEU A 27 0.66 0.62 -8.50
C LEU A 27 -0.19 -0.58 -8.10
N ILE A 28 -1.06 -0.39 -7.13
CA ILE A 28 -1.93 -1.42 -6.57
C ILE A 28 -3.39 -1.07 -6.86
N GLY A 29 -4.11 -2.04 -7.35
CA GLY A 29 -5.54 -1.95 -7.68
C GLY A 29 -6.07 -3.29 -8.25
N ARG A 30 -7.40 -3.41 -8.40
CA ARG A 30 -8.40 -2.35 -8.11
C ARG A 30 -8.58 -2.05 -6.63
N TYR A 31 -8.25 -3.02 -5.74
CA TYR A 31 -8.42 -2.89 -4.31
C TYR A 31 -7.13 -3.23 -3.58
N GLY A 32 -6.49 -2.20 -3.04
CA GLY A 32 -5.29 -2.32 -2.23
C GLY A 32 -5.61 -2.90 -0.85
N ASN A 33 -4.64 -3.66 -0.31
CA ASN A 33 -4.79 -4.48 0.88
C ASN A 33 -5.79 -5.63 0.69
N ARG A 34 -6.32 -6.22 1.78
CA ARG A 34 -7.02 -7.50 1.77
C ARG A 34 -8.55 -7.37 1.70
N ILE A 35 -9.16 -8.39 1.07
CA ILE A 35 -10.60 -8.64 1.17
C ILE A 35 -10.75 -10.06 1.73
N ALA A 36 -11.38 -10.14 2.89
CA ALA A 36 -11.57 -11.39 3.63
C ALA A 36 -12.26 -12.45 2.77
N ASN A 37 -11.68 -13.65 2.72
CA ASN A 37 -12.16 -14.79 1.93
C ASN A 37 -12.36 -14.48 0.44
N GLY A 38 -11.75 -13.42 -0.09
CA GLY A 38 -11.95 -12.96 -1.46
C GLY A 38 -13.40 -12.67 -1.79
N ARG A 39 -14.24 -12.26 -0.83
CA ARG A 39 -15.67 -12.10 -1.01
C ARG A 39 -16.19 -10.80 -0.42
N PHE A 40 -17.05 -10.12 -1.15
CA PHE A 40 -17.75 -8.94 -0.64
C PHE A 40 -19.17 -8.86 -1.21
N GLN A 41 -20.03 -8.13 -0.52
CA GLN A 41 -21.38 -7.82 -0.97
C GLN A 41 -21.48 -6.34 -1.35
N LEU A 42 -22.08 -6.06 -2.50
CA LEU A 42 -22.37 -4.71 -2.95
C LEU A 42 -23.80 -4.64 -3.50
N HIS A 43 -24.66 -3.82 -2.87
CA HIS A 43 -26.08 -3.68 -3.21
C HIS A 43 -26.83 -5.02 -3.33
N GLY A 44 -26.66 -5.91 -2.36
CA GLY A 44 -27.33 -7.20 -2.29
C GLY A 44 -26.79 -8.28 -3.23
N LYS A 45 -25.76 -7.97 -4.03
CA LYS A 45 -25.07 -8.93 -4.90
C LYS A 45 -23.73 -9.32 -4.31
N GLU A 46 -23.44 -10.62 -4.27
CA GLU A 46 -22.13 -11.14 -3.88
C GLU A 46 -21.16 -11.13 -5.07
N TYR A 47 -19.89 -10.85 -4.75
CA TYR A 47 -18.76 -10.90 -5.67
C TYR A 47 -17.66 -11.76 -5.08
N TYR A 48 -17.02 -12.54 -5.93
CA TYR A 48 -15.93 -13.45 -5.58
C TYR A 48 -14.67 -13.06 -6.34
N LEU A 49 -13.59 -12.91 -5.61
CA LEU A 49 -12.28 -12.54 -6.12
C LEU A 49 -11.31 -13.71 -6.00
N PRO A 50 -10.28 -13.80 -6.84
CA PRO A 50 -9.24 -14.80 -6.69
C PRO A 50 -8.54 -14.70 -5.32
N ILE A 51 -8.32 -15.86 -4.71
CA ILE A 51 -7.53 -16.00 -3.48
C ILE A 51 -6.05 -16.07 -3.87
N ASN A 52 -5.23 -15.20 -3.28
CA ASN A 52 -3.80 -15.10 -3.56
C ASN A 52 -2.94 -14.83 -2.30
N ASN A 53 -3.56 -14.76 -1.11
CA ASN A 53 -2.85 -14.55 0.15
C ASN A 53 -3.57 -15.29 1.29
N GLY A 54 -3.10 -16.49 1.64
CA GLY A 54 -3.80 -17.35 2.59
C GLY A 54 -5.24 -17.56 2.17
N PRO A 55 -6.25 -17.28 3.03
CA PRO A 55 -7.66 -17.39 2.67
C PRO A 55 -8.19 -16.14 1.94
N ASN A 56 -7.39 -15.08 1.78
CA ASN A 56 -7.85 -13.76 1.38
C ASN A 56 -7.46 -13.40 -0.05
N SER A 57 -8.13 -12.40 -0.62
CA SER A 57 -7.67 -11.69 -1.81
C SER A 57 -6.84 -10.49 -1.38
N LEU A 58 -5.66 -10.30 -1.97
CA LEU A 58 -4.70 -9.24 -1.65
C LEU A 58 -4.37 -8.43 -2.90
N HIS A 59 -4.34 -7.11 -2.76
CA HIS A 59 -3.81 -6.16 -3.73
C HIS A 59 -4.39 -6.30 -5.15
N GLY A 60 -5.70 -6.59 -5.23
CA GLY A 60 -6.42 -6.68 -6.51
C GLY A 60 -6.39 -8.04 -7.17
N GLY A 61 -5.83 -9.09 -6.50
CA GLY A 61 -5.87 -10.48 -6.96
C GLY A 61 -4.55 -10.96 -7.56
N LYS A 62 -4.63 -12.07 -8.31
CA LYS A 62 -3.44 -12.75 -8.88
C LYS A 62 -2.76 -11.95 -9.99
N LYS A 63 -3.54 -11.19 -10.73
CA LYS A 63 -3.10 -10.34 -11.85
C LYS A 63 -3.63 -8.92 -11.68
N GLY A 64 -3.39 -8.33 -10.49
CA GLY A 64 -3.76 -6.97 -10.16
C GLY A 64 -2.98 -5.91 -10.95
N PHE A 65 -3.16 -4.65 -10.60
CA PHE A 65 -2.55 -3.51 -11.31
C PHE A 65 -1.02 -3.52 -11.29
N ASN A 66 -0.41 -4.19 -10.31
CA ASN A 66 1.03 -4.37 -10.17
C ASN A 66 1.71 -5.11 -11.33
N VAL A 67 0.96 -5.90 -12.11
CA VAL A 67 1.50 -6.67 -13.26
C VAL A 67 0.90 -6.22 -14.61
N LYS A 68 0.21 -5.09 -14.64
CA LYS A 68 -0.33 -4.52 -15.87
C LYS A 68 0.66 -3.59 -16.55
N VAL A 69 0.55 -3.53 -17.87
CA VAL A 69 1.24 -2.50 -18.66
C VAL A 69 0.32 -1.29 -18.75
N TRP A 70 0.85 -0.13 -18.40
CA TRP A 70 0.14 1.13 -18.42
C TRP A 70 0.62 1.97 -19.60
N ASP A 71 -0.30 2.69 -20.23
CA ASP A 71 0.05 3.71 -21.20
C ASP A 71 0.61 4.91 -20.42
N ALA A 72 1.80 5.37 -20.83
CA ALA A 72 2.55 6.41 -20.10
C ALA A 72 2.82 7.62 -20.98
N GLU A 73 2.59 8.80 -20.43
CA GLU A 73 2.82 10.08 -21.11
C GLU A 73 3.48 11.07 -20.15
N LEU A 74 4.54 11.76 -20.62
CA LEU A 74 5.14 12.87 -19.89
C LEU A 74 4.32 14.12 -20.15
N MET A 75 3.67 14.65 -19.11
CA MET A 75 2.92 15.91 -19.20
C MET A 75 3.88 17.12 -19.23
N ASN A 76 4.96 17.04 -18.47
CA ASN A 76 6.05 18.01 -18.38
C ASN A 76 7.28 17.38 -17.75
N ASN A 77 8.32 18.16 -17.44
CA ASN A 77 9.56 17.64 -16.84
C ASN A 77 9.42 17.11 -15.41
N GLN A 78 8.28 17.35 -14.75
CA GLN A 78 8.03 17.00 -13.35
C GLN A 78 6.85 16.03 -13.18
N SER A 79 6.06 15.78 -14.25
CA SER A 79 4.82 15.00 -14.13
C SER A 79 4.73 13.91 -15.18
N LEU A 80 4.44 12.70 -14.73
CA LEU A 80 4.16 11.51 -15.53
C LEU A 80 2.70 11.10 -15.35
N VAL A 81 1.98 10.92 -16.44
CA VAL A 81 0.60 10.45 -16.44
C VAL A 81 0.56 9.00 -16.91
N LEU A 82 -0.15 8.16 -16.17
CA LEU A 82 -0.35 6.76 -16.48
C LEU A 82 -1.84 6.47 -16.69
N HIS A 83 -2.17 5.74 -17.75
CA HIS A 83 -3.54 5.33 -18.04
C HIS A 83 -3.65 3.80 -18.10
N TYR A 84 -4.73 3.28 -17.51
CA TYR A 84 -5.10 1.88 -17.64
C TYR A 84 -6.62 1.70 -17.67
N VAL A 85 -7.09 0.82 -18.54
CA VAL A 85 -8.49 0.40 -18.61
C VAL A 85 -8.60 -1.04 -18.14
N SER A 86 -9.11 -1.22 -16.93
CA SER A 86 -9.41 -2.53 -16.37
C SER A 86 -10.80 -2.98 -16.82
N SER A 87 -10.86 -4.06 -17.60
CA SER A 87 -12.08 -4.57 -18.20
C SER A 87 -13.08 -5.07 -17.17
N TYR A 88 -14.36 -5.13 -17.55
CA TYR A 88 -15.39 -5.79 -16.76
C TYR A 88 -14.98 -7.24 -16.41
N GLY A 89 -15.07 -7.59 -15.13
CA GLY A 89 -14.76 -8.94 -14.66
C GLY A 89 -13.27 -9.22 -14.43
N GLU A 90 -12.38 -8.25 -14.70
CA GLU A 90 -10.96 -8.42 -14.36
C GLU A 90 -10.80 -8.68 -12.88
N GLU A 91 -10.10 -9.77 -12.52
CA GLU A 91 -9.92 -10.28 -11.16
C GLU A 91 -11.23 -10.36 -10.34
N GLY A 92 -12.39 -10.57 -11.01
CA GLY A 92 -13.72 -10.71 -10.39
C GLY A 92 -14.45 -9.39 -10.11
N PHE A 93 -13.83 -8.24 -10.34
CA PHE A 93 -14.44 -6.94 -10.10
C PHE A 93 -15.47 -6.56 -11.17
N SER A 94 -16.59 -5.97 -10.76
CA SER A 94 -17.62 -5.48 -11.68
C SER A 94 -17.26 -4.16 -12.33
N GLY A 95 -17.83 -3.89 -13.49
CA GLY A 95 -17.64 -2.65 -14.24
C GLY A 95 -16.29 -2.58 -14.96
N GLU A 96 -16.27 -1.87 -16.07
CA GLU A 96 -15.03 -1.36 -16.64
C GLU A 96 -14.55 -0.20 -15.80
N LEU A 97 -13.27 -0.17 -15.47
CA LEU A 97 -12.67 0.91 -14.70
C LEU A 97 -11.58 1.58 -15.54
N LYS A 98 -11.77 2.86 -15.85
CA LYS A 98 -10.75 3.71 -16.45
C LYS A 98 -10.01 4.42 -15.33
N THR A 99 -8.71 4.21 -15.26
CA THR A 99 -7.85 4.76 -14.20
C THR A 99 -6.79 5.66 -14.82
N THR A 100 -6.60 6.83 -14.23
CA THR A 100 -5.49 7.73 -14.50
C THR A 100 -4.73 7.95 -13.22
N VAL A 101 -3.41 7.80 -13.25
CA VAL A 101 -2.52 8.11 -12.13
C VAL A 101 -1.53 9.16 -12.58
N ILE A 102 -1.36 10.21 -11.79
CA ILE A 102 -0.42 11.28 -12.09
C ILE A 102 0.65 11.29 -11.00
N TYR A 103 1.89 11.07 -11.39
CA TYR A 103 3.05 11.28 -10.54
C TYR A 103 3.61 12.67 -10.77
N THR A 104 3.79 13.43 -9.72
CA THR A 104 4.46 14.72 -9.77
C THR A 104 5.60 14.76 -8.76
N PHE A 105 6.78 15.15 -9.22
CA PHE A 105 7.93 15.45 -8.36
C PHE A 105 8.33 16.90 -8.60
N ASN A 106 8.09 17.77 -7.61
CA ASN A 106 8.26 19.20 -7.73
C ASN A 106 9.57 19.70 -7.10
N ASP A 107 9.85 21.01 -7.28
CA ASP A 107 11.07 21.64 -6.75
C ASP A 107 11.04 21.84 -5.23
N ASP A 108 9.89 21.63 -4.59
CA ASP A 108 9.73 21.64 -3.13
C ASP A 108 10.05 20.27 -2.50
N ASN A 109 10.58 19.32 -3.28
CA ASN A 109 10.89 17.94 -2.90
C ASN A 109 9.65 17.14 -2.47
N GLU A 110 8.50 17.43 -3.02
CA GLU A 110 7.27 16.66 -2.81
C GLU A 110 7.11 15.63 -3.93
N PHE A 111 6.79 14.40 -3.56
CA PHE A 111 6.35 13.35 -4.46
C PHE A 111 4.84 13.16 -4.28
N ILE A 112 4.07 13.64 -5.24
CA ILE A 112 2.61 13.64 -5.22
C ILE A 112 2.10 12.54 -6.15
N ILE A 113 1.08 11.81 -5.71
CA ILE A 113 0.41 10.78 -6.51
C ILE A 113 -1.09 11.06 -6.50
N ASP A 114 -1.61 11.49 -7.64
CA ASP A 114 -3.04 11.72 -7.82
C ASP A 114 -3.69 10.54 -8.53
N TYR A 115 -4.87 10.14 -8.07
CA TYR A 115 -5.65 9.05 -8.63
C TYR A 115 -7.01 9.54 -9.10
N LEU A 116 -7.34 9.28 -10.38
CA LEU A 116 -8.66 9.49 -10.94
C LEU A 116 -9.19 8.16 -11.47
N ALA A 117 -10.42 7.84 -11.15
CA ALA A 117 -11.05 6.63 -11.62
C ALA A 117 -12.51 6.85 -11.99
N CYS A 118 -12.92 6.32 -13.15
CA CYS A 118 -14.29 6.34 -13.63
C CYS A 118 -14.73 4.93 -14.00
N THR A 119 -15.97 4.58 -13.65
CA THR A 119 -16.52 3.26 -13.96
C THR A 119 -17.94 3.36 -14.54
N ASN A 120 -18.30 2.37 -15.34
CA ASN A 120 -19.65 2.27 -15.93
C ASN A 120 -20.62 1.43 -15.10
N LYS A 121 -20.16 0.82 -13.99
CA LYS A 121 -21.00 0.06 -13.04
C LYS A 121 -20.47 0.22 -11.61
N LYS A 122 -21.35 0.04 -10.64
CA LYS A 122 -20.95 0.03 -9.23
C LYS A 122 -19.88 -1.04 -8.99
N THR A 123 -18.78 -0.63 -8.36
CA THR A 123 -17.65 -1.48 -7.99
C THR A 123 -16.99 -0.91 -6.73
N ILE A 124 -16.09 -1.68 -6.13
CA ILE A 124 -15.25 -1.19 -5.04
C ILE A 124 -13.88 -0.79 -5.61
N ILE A 125 -13.31 0.29 -5.10
CA ILE A 125 -12.02 0.83 -5.53
C ILE A 125 -11.23 1.27 -4.29
N ASN A 126 -9.98 0.88 -4.22
CA ASN A 126 -9.00 1.36 -3.25
C ASN A 126 -7.62 1.33 -3.89
N LEU A 127 -7.23 2.41 -4.55
CA LEU A 127 -5.96 2.51 -5.25
C LEU A 127 -4.85 2.98 -4.32
N THR A 128 -3.66 2.45 -4.50
CA THR A 128 -2.49 2.89 -3.74
C THR A 128 -1.20 2.64 -4.52
N HIS A 129 -0.10 3.19 -4.02
CA HIS A 129 1.26 2.93 -4.48
C HIS A 129 2.03 2.22 -3.37
N HIS A 130 2.73 1.13 -3.73
CA HIS A 130 3.44 0.30 -2.78
C HIS A 130 4.93 0.63 -2.76
N ALA A 131 5.26 1.92 -2.56
CA ALA A 131 6.65 2.37 -2.50
C ALA A 131 7.37 1.79 -1.28
N PHE A 132 8.57 1.29 -1.49
CA PHE A 132 9.47 0.83 -0.44
C PHE A 132 10.54 1.90 -0.23
N PHE A 133 10.43 2.65 0.86
CA PHE A 133 11.39 3.71 1.18
C PHE A 133 12.57 3.20 1.99
N SER A 134 13.77 3.56 1.57
CA SER A 134 15.02 3.38 2.32
C SER A 134 15.65 4.76 2.54
N LEU A 135 15.29 5.44 3.63
CA LEU A 135 15.73 6.82 3.89
C LEU A 135 17.23 6.94 4.11
N ALA A 136 17.91 5.84 4.40
CA ALA A 136 19.39 5.77 4.45
C ALA A 136 20.04 5.70 3.04
N GLY A 137 19.22 5.63 1.98
CA GLY A 137 19.64 5.40 0.59
C GLY A 137 19.77 3.92 0.25
N ILE A 138 19.38 3.56 -0.98
CA ILE A 138 19.41 2.16 -1.45
C ILE A 138 20.82 1.59 -1.61
N ALA A 139 21.84 2.44 -1.75
CA ALA A 139 23.23 2.04 -1.83
C ALA A 139 23.88 1.78 -0.45
N ASN A 140 23.13 1.93 0.65
CA ASN A 140 23.64 1.65 1.99
C ASN A 140 23.91 0.14 2.13
N PRO A 141 25.15 -0.27 2.51
CA PRO A 141 25.52 -1.68 2.64
C PRO A 141 24.83 -2.40 3.82
N THR A 142 24.25 -1.65 4.76
CA THR A 142 23.50 -2.19 5.91
C THR A 142 22.09 -1.63 5.93
N PRO A 143 21.23 -2.02 4.97
CA PRO A 143 19.89 -1.49 4.90
C PRO A 143 19.04 -2.10 6.02
N THR A 144 18.81 -1.34 7.08
CA THR A 144 17.84 -1.67 8.11
C THR A 144 16.96 -0.46 8.37
N ILE A 145 15.68 -0.70 8.65
CA ILE A 145 14.75 0.32 9.11
C ILE A 145 14.75 0.49 10.63
N ASP A 146 15.46 -0.39 11.35
CA ASP A 146 15.41 -0.46 12.81
C ASP A 146 15.83 0.84 13.50
N THR A 147 16.78 1.57 12.90
CA THR A 147 17.29 2.83 13.41
C THR A 147 16.51 4.06 12.94
N LEU A 148 15.58 3.89 12.01
CA LEU A 148 14.73 4.98 11.55
C LEU A 148 13.71 5.33 12.63
N GLU A 149 13.57 6.62 12.92
CA GLU A 149 12.57 7.12 13.83
C GLU A 149 11.23 7.31 13.10
N CYS A 150 10.17 6.78 13.70
CA CYS A 150 8.80 6.95 13.24
C CYS A 150 8.05 7.86 14.21
N GLU A 151 7.31 8.83 13.67
CA GLU A 151 6.37 9.66 14.41
C GLU A 151 5.06 9.70 13.64
N LEU A 152 3.94 9.43 14.34
CA LEU A 152 2.60 9.39 13.76
C LEU A 152 1.63 10.23 14.61
N ASN A 153 0.96 11.19 13.98
CA ASN A 153 -0.12 11.94 14.62
C ASN A 153 -1.41 11.09 14.65
N ALA A 154 -1.43 10.06 15.48
CA ALA A 154 -2.52 9.10 15.59
C ALA A 154 -2.63 8.58 17.03
N ASP A 155 -3.82 8.69 17.62
CA ASP A 155 -4.11 8.15 18.96
C ASP A 155 -4.65 6.73 18.91
N PHE A 156 -5.02 6.23 17.73
CA PHE A 156 -5.66 4.94 17.53
C PHE A 156 -5.08 4.19 16.34
N TYR A 157 -5.18 2.87 16.38
CA TYR A 157 -4.89 1.97 15.28
C TYR A 157 -5.99 0.91 15.14
N ILE A 158 -6.01 0.22 14.01
CA ILE A 158 -6.96 -0.85 13.70
C ILE A 158 -6.26 -2.20 13.89
N PRO A 159 -6.67 -3.03 14.87
CA PRO A 159 -6.10 -4.35 15.06
C PRO A 159 -6.49 -5.31 13.92
N ILE A 160 -5.65 -6.32 13.72
CA ILE A 160 -5.82 -7.34 12.68
C ILE A 160 -5.85 -8.74 13.30
N ASP A 161 -6.52 -9.68 12.63
CA ASP A 161 -6.46 -11.10 12.95
C ASP A 161 -5.19 -11.78 12.40
N GLU A 162 -5.03 -13.07 12.63
CA GLU A 162 -3.90 -13.87 12.17
C GLU A 162 -3.77 -13.98 10.65
N THR A 163 -4.79 -13.56 9.91
CA THR A 163 -4.78 -13.48 8.43
C THR A 163 -4.61 -12.05 7.93
N SER A 164 -4.27 -11.12 8.84
CA SER A 164 -4.09 -9.69 8.60
C SER A 164 -5.36 -8.96 8.11
N ILE A 165 -6.54 -9.46 8.49
CA ILE A 165 -7.82 -8.78 8.25
C ILE A 165 -8.16 -7.89 9.45
N PRO A 166 -8.56 -6.63 9.22
CA PRO A 166 -9.04 -5.75 10.29
C PRO A 166 -10.20 -6.37 11.06
N THR A 167 -10.12 -6.36 12.40
CA THR A 167 -11.16 -6.93 13.28
C THR A 167 -12.44 -6.10 13.34
N GLY A 168 -12.37 -4.85 12.90
CA GLY A 168 -13.45 -3.87 13.04
C GLY A 168 -13.40 -3.04 14.33
N GLU A 169 -12.45 -3.33 15.21
CA GLU A 169 -12.19 -2.54 16.41
C GLU A 169 -11.27 -1.36 16.09
N ILE A 170 -11.25 -0.38 16.98
CA ILE A 170 -10.32 0.76 16.99
C ILE A 170 -9.71 0.82 18.37
N LEU A 171 -8.41 0.58 18.49
CA LEU A 171 -7.69 0.50 19.75
C LEU A 171 -6.78 1.71 19.94
N LYS A 172 -6.60 2.13 21.20
CA LYS A 172 -5.64 3.19 21.55
C LYS A 172 -4.21 2.70 21.35
N VAL A 173 -3.35 3.59 20.85
CA VAL A 173 -1.91 3.30 20.74
C VAL A 173 -1.21 3.40 22.10
N GLU A 174 -1.76 4.17 23.02
CA GLU A 174 -1.17 4.45 24.34
C GLU A 174 -0.86 3.18 25.13
N GLY A 175 0.39 3.05 25.59
CA GLY A 175 0.85 1.89 26.35
C GLY A 175 1.08 0.63 25.51
N THR A 176 1.05 0.73 24.18
CA THR A 176 1.29 -0.39 23.26
C THR A 176 2.57 -0.19 22.46
N PRO A 177 3.11 -1.22 21.80
CA PRO A 177 4.21 -1.07 20.85
C PRO A 177 3.89 -0.12 19.67
N PHE A 178 2.62 0.13 19.38
CA PHE A 178 2.13 0.98 18.28
C PHE A 178 2.11 2.48 18.63
N ASP A 179 2.55 2.89 19.82
CA ASP A 179 2.56 4.30 20.22
C ASP A 179 3.74 5.06 19.60
N PHE A 180 3.51 5.62 18.43
CA PHE A 180 4.43 6.49 17.70
C PHE A 180 4.03 7.97 17.78
N ARG A 181 3.28 8.40 18.77
CA ARG A 181 2.92 9.83 18.95
C ARG A 181 4.11 10.73 19.28
N LYS A 182 5.25 10.13 19.60
CA LYS A 182 6.57 10.77 19.70
C LYS A 182 7.57 9.98 18.88
N PRO A 183 8.65 10.61 18.39
CA PRO A 183 9.68 9.91 17.63
C PRO A 183 10.23 8.69 18.38
N VAL A 184 10.16 7.53 17.77
CA VAL A 184 10.68 6.26 18.31
C VAL A 184 11.30 5.46 17.19
N ALA A 185 12.50 4.92 17.42
CA ALA A 185 13.14 4.00 16.48
C ALA A 185 12.26 2.76 16.26
N ILE A 186 12.04 2.39 14.99
CA ILE A 186 11.16 1.28 14.59
C ILE A 186 11.60 -0.03 15.25
N GLY A 187 12.91 -0.32 15.23
CA GLY A 187 13.46 -1.55 15.82
C GLY A 187 13.32 -1.66 17.33
N LYS A 188 12.98 -0.56 18.03
CA LYS A 188 12.93 -0.57 19.50
C LYS A 188 11.91 -1.55 20.07
N ARG A 189 10.79 -1.77 19.37
CA ARG A 189 9.65 -2.55 19.86
C ARG A 189 9.10 -3.54 18.83
N ILE A 190 9.63 -3.56 17.60
CA ILE A 190 9.11 -4.40 16.50
C ILE A 190 9.18 -5.90 16.81
N ASN A 191 10.14 -6.31 17.64
CA ASN A 191 10.39 -7.70 18.04
C ASN A 191 9.82 -8.01 19.43
N ASP A 192 8.76 -7.33 19.87
CA ASP A 192 8.03 -7.69 21.09
C ASP A 192 7.20 -8.94 20.84
N ASP A 193 7.81 -10.08 21.10
CA ASP A 193 7.23 -11.41 20.85
C ASP A 193 6.03 -11.72 21.75
N ASP A 194 5.75 -10.94 22.79
CA ASP A 194 4.57 -11.12 23.62
C ASP A 194 3.35 -10.37 23.08
N ASN A 195 3.54 -9.46 22.14
CA ASN A 195 2.46 -8.69 21.55
C ASN A 195 1.78 -9.43 20.39
N GLU A 196 0.51 -9.80 20.56
CA GLU A 196 -0.28 -10.52 19.56
C GLU A 196 -0.38 -9.77 18.22
N GLN A 197 -0.55 -8.46 18.25
CA GLN A 197 -0.71 -7.66 17.04
C GLN A 197 0.58 -7.59 16.21
N LEU A 198 1.74 -7.50 16.87
CA LEU A 198 3.03 -7.60 16.18
C LEU A 198 3.25 -9.00 15.57
N LYS A 199 2.78 -10.07 16.24
CA LYS A 199 2.80 -11.42 15.65
C LYS A 199 1.91 -11.49 14.41
N ASN A 200 0.67 -11.01 14.49
CA ASN A 200 -0.29 -11.03 13.39
C ASN A 200 0.21 -10.26 12.17
N GLY A 201 0.87 -9.11 12.39
CA GLY A 201 1.42 -8.26 11.34
C GLY A 201 2.83 -8.65 10.88
N SER A 202 3.48 -9.63 11.54
CA SER A 202 4.92 -9.89 11.37
C SER A 202 5.75 -8.61 11.52
N GLY A 203 5.38 -7.77 12.48
CA GLY A 203 5.86 -6.42 12.72
C GLY A 203 4.72 -5.39 12.62
N TYR A 204 5.06 -4.17 12.18
CA TYR A 204 4.09 -3.09 12.01
C TYR A 204 3.45 -3.13 10.62
N ASP A 205 2.27 -3.75 10.49
CA ASP A 205 1.46 -3.79 9.26
C ASP A 205 0.00 -3.41 9.55
N HIS A 206 -0.18 -2.28 10.23
CA HIS A 206 -1.47 -1.84 10.76
C HIS A 206 -1.88 -0.47 10.21
N CYS A 207 -3.19 -0.28 10.02
CA CYS A 207 -3.75 1.03 9.73
C CYS A 207 -3.82 1.88 11.01
N TYR A 208 -3.41 3.15 10.89
CA TYR A 208 -3.55 4.16 11.93
C TYR A 208 -4.71 5.11 11.61
N VAL A 209 -5.43 5.51 12.66
CA VAL A 209 -6.45 6.56 12.56
C VAL A 209 -5.77 7.89 12.82
N LEU A 210 -5.45 8.62 11.75
CA LEU A 210 -4.77 9.90 11.85
C LEU A 210 -5.68 10.95 12.52
N ASN A 211 -5.11 11.70 13.47
CA ASN A 211 -5.78 12.83 14.08
C ASN A 211 -5.93 13.95 13.02
N LYS A 212 -7.17 14.34 12.73
CA LYS A 212 -7.44 15.49 11.86
C LYS A 212 -7.34 16.77 12.69
N LYS A 213 -6.75 17.82 12.13
CA LYS A 213 -6.96 19.16 12.68
C LYS A 213 -8.44 19.48 12.44
N GLU A 214 -9.12 19.98 13.47
CA GLU A 214 -10.42 20.63 13.28
C GLU A 214 -10.20 21.82 12.34
N GLU A 215 -10.92 21.82 11.22
CA GLU A 215 -10.93 22.94 10.28
C GLU A 215 -11.76 24.10 10.82
#